data_b4cd2d393151c4c1a60e5d829f1abe64
#
_entry.id   b4cd2d393151c4c1a60e5d829f1abe64
#
_cell.length_a   1.000
_cell.length_b   1.000
_cell.length_c   1.000
_cell.angle_alpha   90.00
_cell.angle_beta   90.00
_cell.angle_gamma   90.00
#
_symmetry.space_group_name_H-M   'P 1'
#
loop_
_entity.id
_entity.type
_entity.pdbx_description
1 polymer ?
#
loop_
_entity_poly.entity_id
_entity_poly.type
_entity_poly.pdbx_seq_one_letter_code
_entity_poly.pdbx_strand_id
1 'polypeptide(L)'
;WKGEKLRDMCESHLKTLESGFALKSLSDSPSLYFPLDHPLVKVIREVVKEETGETKPPGVMGGGTYARAIPNTVSIGTGWEGDGKAHETDERLKVDHLFKMSRIYAHILYRLALVEPS
;
A
#
# COMPACT_ATOMS: atom_id res chain seq x y z
N TRP A 1 -3.78 14.64 -6.39
CA TRP A 1 -3.10 15.66 -7.21
C TRP A 1 -2.43 14.94 -8.38
N LYS A 2 -2.53 15.49 -9.58
CA LYS A 2 -1.81 14.97 -10.76
C LYS A 2 -0.44 15.65 -10.83
N GLY A 3 0.60 14.93 -11.26
CA GLY A 3 1.98 15.40 -11.31
C GLY A 3 2.17 16.68 -12.13
N GLU A 4 1.46 16.79 -13.25
CA GLU A 4 1.44 18.02 -14.06
C GLU A 4 1.04 19.26 -13.25
N LYS A 5 -0.04 19.16 -12.48
CA LYS A 5 -0.51 20.26 -11.63
C LYS A 5 0.50 20.62 -10.54
N LEU A 6 1.19 19.62 -9.97
CA LEU A 6 2.26 19.88 -8.99
C LEU A 6 3.45 20.56 -9.62
N ARG A 7 3.83 20.19 -10.84
CA ARG A 7 4.89 20.85 -11.61
C ARG A 7 4.59 22.31 -11.81
N ASP A 8 3.41 22.62 -12.34
CA ASP A 8 2.98 24.01 -12.61
C ASP A 8 2.98 24.87 -11.33
N MET A 9 2.51 24.28 -10.22
CA MET A 9 2.53 24.96 -8.92
C MET A 9 3.96 25.22 -8.44
N CYS A 10 4.87 24.25 -8.54
CA CYS A 10 6.25 24.41 -8.15
C CYS A 10 6.96 25.48 -9.01
N GLU A 11 6.80 25.39 -10.33
CA GLU A 11 7.40 26.35 -11.25
C GLU A 11 6.86 27.77 -11.05
N SER A 12 5.55 27.91 -10.82
CA SER A 12 4.93 29.20 -10.52
C SER A 12 5.46 29.78 -9.21
N HIS A 13 5.57 28.95 -8.18
CA HIS A 13 6.12 29.39 -6.90
C HIS A 13 7.60 29.79 -7.01
N LEU A 14 8.41 29.00 -7.71
CA LEU A 14 9.83 29.32 -7.91
C LEU A 14 10.04 30.63 -8.66
N LYS A 15 9.14 30.98 -9.59
CA LYS A 15 9.17 32.28 -10.28
C LYS A 15 8.90 33.48 -9.34
N THR A 16 8.15 33.27 -8.27
CA THR A 16 7.89 34.33 -7.25
C THR A 16 9.05 34.54 -6.29
N LEU A 17 9.94 33.55 -6.21
CA LEU A 17 11.13 33.62 -5.39
C LEU A 17 12.27 34.18 -6.26
N GLU A 18 12.63 35.41 -6.16
CA GLU A 18 13.76 36.04 -6.89
C GLU A 18 15.13 35.39 -6.60
N SER A 19 15.15 34.07 -6.50
CA SER A 19 16.24 33.25 -5.93
C SER A 19 17.14 32.59 -6.97
N GLY A 20 16.80 32.66 -8.26
CA GLY A 20 17.51 31.92 -9.32
C GLY A 20 17.36 30.39 -9.27
N PHE A 21 16.49 29.86 -8.43
CA PHE A 21 16.18 28.41 -8.39
C PHE A 21 15.29 28.00 -9.55
N ALA A 22 15.52 26.80 -10.09
CA ALA A 22 14.70 26.20 -11.14
C ALA A 22 14.38 24.75 -10.79
N LEU A 23 13.19 24.30 -11.19
CA LEU A 23 12.81 22.89 -11.06
C LEU A 23 13.62 22.04 -12.06
N LYS A 24 14.54 21.24 -11.56
CA LYS A 24 15.38 20.38 -12.39
C LYS A 24 14.62 19.14 -12.89
N SER A 25 13.88 18.51 -12.01
CA SER A 25 13.10 17.30 -12.33
C SER A 25 11.94 17.14 -11.35
N LEU A 26 10.86 16.56 -11.82
CA LEU A 26 9.75 16.09 -10.99
C LEU A 26 9.41 14.67 -11.42
N SER A 27 9.39 13.77 -10.45
CA SER A 27 8.89 12.41 -10.62
C SER A 27 7.52 12.29 -9.95
N ASP A 28 6.52 11.84 -10.69
CA ASP A 28 5.20 11.55 -10.16
C ASP A 28 4.98 10.04 -10.12
N SER A 29 4.54 9.57 -8.97
CA SER A 29 4.12 8.20 -8.78
C SER A 29 2.68 8.23 -8.26
N PRO A 30 1.69 7.92 -9.10
CA PRO A 30 0.29 8.02 -8.73
C PRO A 30 -0.03 7.12 -7.52
N SER A 31 -0.94 7.60 -6.68
CA SER A 31 -1.39 6.84 -5.52
C SER A 31 -2.19 5.62 -5.99
N LEU A 32 -1.98 4.50 -5.30
CA LEU A 32 -2.80 3.31 -5.46
C LEU A 32 -4.02 3.42 -4.55
N TYR A 33 -5.20 3.29 -5.13
CA TYR A 33 -6.45 3.34 -4.38
C TYR A 33 -7.41 2.25 -4.84
N PHE A 34 -7.91 1.48 -3.89
CA PHE A 34 -8.98 0.52 -4.08
C PHE A 34 -10.14 0.84 -3.14
N PRO A 35 -11.37 0.98 -3.63
CA PRO A 35 -12.53 1.19 -2.77
C PRO A 35 -12.82 -0.05 -1.93
N LEU A 36 -13.51 0.13 -0.79
CA LEU A 36 -13.77 -0.97 0.16
C LEU A 36 -14.68 -2.06 -0.41
N ASP A 37 -15.47 -1.74 -1.42
CA ASP A 37 -16.37 -2.65 -2.13
C ASP A 37 -15.71 -3.37 -3.31
N HIS A 38 -14.45 -3.06 -3.62
CA HIS A 38 -13.70 -3.77 -4.64
C HIS A 38 -13.58 -5.27 -4.30
N PRO A 39 -13.85 -6.19 -5.24
CA PRO A 39 -13.87 -7.63 -4.97
C PRO A 39 -12.60 -8.15 -4.26
N LEU A 40 -11.43 -7.73 -4.72
CA LEU A 40 -10.15 -8.07 -4.12
C LEU A 40 -10.06 -7.63 -2.65
N VAL A 41 -10.50 -6.40 -2.34
CA VAL A 41 -10.48 -5.85 -0.98
C VAL A 41 -11.47 -6.59 -0.07
N LYS A 42 -12.65 -6.94 -0.58
CA LYS A 42 -13.64 -7.73 0.16
C LYS A 42 -13.08 -9.09 0.57
N VAL A 43 -12.54 -9.85 -0.37
CA VAL A 43 -11.94 -11.18 -0.09
C VAL A 43 -10.84 -11.06 0.96
N ILE A 44 -9.92 -10.10 0.82
CA ILE A 44 -8.83 -9.90 1.78
C ILE A 44 -9.39 -9.62 3.18
N ARG A 45 -10.37 -8.73 3.31
CA ARG A 45 -10.97 -8.37 4.60
C ARG A 45 -11.69 -9.55 5.26
N GLU A 46 -12.42 -10.34 4.48
CA GLU A 46 -13.10 -11.54 4.96
C GLU A 46 -12.09 -12.55 5.52
N VAL A 47 -11.06 -12.86 4.75
CA VAL A 47 -10.02 -13.80 5.18
C VAL A 47 -9.26 -13.30 6.41
N VAL A 48 -8.86 -12.03 6.44
CA VAL A 48 -8.20 -11.45 7.62
C VAL A 48 -9.09 -11.56 8.85
N LYS A 49 -10.38 -11.25 8.71
CA LYS A 49 -11.35 -11.41 9.81
C LYS A 49 -11.48 -12.87 10.26
N GLU A 50 -11.58 -13.82 9.34
CA GLU A 50 -11.70 -15.26 9.66
C GLU A 50 -10.45 -15.78 10.37
N GLU A 51 -9.27 -15.38 9.93
CA GLU A 51 -7.99 -15.89 10.43
C GLU A 51 -7.50 -15.19 11.70
N THR A 52 -7.90 -13.95 11.95
CA THR A 52 -7.38 -13.13 13.04
C THR A 52 -8.44 -12.58 13.99
N GLY A 53 -9.71 -12.59 13.60
CA GLY A 53 -10.79 -11.87 14.29
C GLY A 53 -10.75 -10.35 14.08
N GLU A 54 -9.80 -9.82 13.32
CA GLU A 54 -9.62 -8.38 13.12
C GLU A 54 -10.64 -7.83 12.12
N THR A 55 -11.32 -6.75 12.50
CA THR A 55 -12.38 -6.11 11.69
C THR A 55 -12.04 -4.69 11.26
N LYS A 56 -10.82 -4.22 11.60
CA LYS A 56 -10.39 -2.87 11.25
C LYS A 56 -10.45 -2.64 9.73
N PRO A 57 -10.83 -1.44 9.29
CA PRO A 57 -10.77 -1.10 7.87
C PRO A 57 -9.30 -1.07 7.41
N PRO A 58 -9.07 -1.26 6.08
CA PRO A 58 -7.75 -1.06 5.51
C PRO A 58 -7.18 0.32 5.84
N GLY A 59 -5.91 0.35 6.20
CA GLY A 59 -5.20 1.59 6.46
C GLY A 59 -4.72 2.29 5.19
N VAL A 60 -4.22 3.50 5.36
CA VAL A 60 -3.52 4.25 4.32
C VAL A 60 -2.03 4.27 4.65
N MET A 61 -1.21 3.97 3.65
CA MET A 61 0.25 4.02 3.79
C MET A 61 0.82 5.16 2.96
N GLY A 62 1.67 5.99 3.57
CA GLY A 62 2.35 7.09 2.88
C GLY A 62 3.53 6.67 2.01
N GLY A 63 4.01 5.44 2.15
CA GLY A 63 5.14 4.91 1.38
C GLY A 63 4.77 4.35 0.02
N GLY A 64 5.79 4.04 -0.79
CA GLY A 64 5.64 3.33 -2.06
C GLY A 64 5.80 1.81 -1.87
N THR A 65 5.09 1.03 -2.68
CA THR A 65 5.24 -0.43 -2.75
C THR A 65 5.31 -0.88 -4.20
N TYR A 66 5.77 -2.09 -4.43
CA TYR A 66 5.76 -2.73 -5.76
C TYR A 66 4.36 -2.84 -6.36
N ALA A 67 3.31 -2.80 -5.54
CA ALA A 67 1.93 -2.78 -6.02
C ALA A 67 1.62 -1.63 -6.99
N ARG A 68 2.39 -0.53 -6.95
CA ARG A 68 2.25 0.57 -7.91
C ARG A 68 2.71 0.22 -9.33
N ALA A 69 3.60 -0.77 -9.45
CA ALA A 69 4.16 -1.20 -10.74
C ALA A 69 3.34 -2.33 -11.38
N ILE A 70 2.45 -2.96 -10.64
CA ILE A 70 1.70 -4.13 -11.10
C ILE A 70 0.21 -3.78 -11.10
N PRO A 71 -0.48 -3.84 -12.25
CA PRO A 71 -1.91 -3.57 -12.33
C PRO A 71 -2.73 -4.46 -11.36
N ASN A 72 -3.81 -3.93 -10.82
CA ASN A 72 -4.75 -4.63 -9.95
C ASN A 72 -4.12 -5.32 -8.73
N THR A 73 -3.09 -4.73 -8.17
CA THR A 73 -2.35 -5.30 -7.04
C THR A 73 -2.59 -4.49 -5.77
N VAL A 74 -2.94 -5.16 -4.69
CA VAL A 74 -3.10 -4.61 -3.34
C VAL A 74 -1.96 -5.09 -2.47
N SER A 75 -1.40 -4.19 -1.66
CA SER A 75 -0.43 -4.56 -0.62
C SER A 75 -1.15 -4.91 0.67
N ILE A 76 -0.73 -5.99 1.29
CA ILE A 76 -1.22 -6.42 2.60
C ILE A 76 -0.07 -6.25 3.59
N GLY A 77 -0.30 -5.49 4.65
CA GLY A 77 0.65 -5.34 5.74
C GLY A 77 0.74 -6.60 6.60
N THR A 78 1.87 -6.76 7.27
CA THR A 78 2.28 -8.03 7.89
C THR A 78 2.85 -7.87 9.28
N GLY A 79 2.67 -6.74 9.92
CA GLY A 79 3.18 -6.47 11.26
C GLY A 79 2.13 -6.62 12.34
N TRP A 80 2.47 -7.31 13.43
CA TRP A 80 1.70 -7.39 14.66
C TRP A 80 2.53 -6.90 15.83
N GLU A 81 1.88 -6.74 16.97
CA GLU A 81 2.54 -6.32 18.19
C GLU A 81 3.73 -7.24 18.56
N GLY A 82 4.87 -6.60 18.78
CA GLY A 82 6.13 -7.27 19.10
C GLY A 82 7.02 -7.62 17.92
N ASP A 83 6.59 -7.32 16.68
CA ASP A 83 7.48 -7.28 15.53
C ASP A 83 8.29 -5.97 15.54
N GLY A 84 9.47 -5.99 14.91
CA GLY A 84 10.26 -4.79 14.71
C GLY A 84 9.61 -3.90 13.63
N LYS A 85 9.93 -2.62 13.65
CA LYS A 85 9.49 -1.71 12.61
C LYS A 85 10.35 -1.89 11.36
N ALA A 86 9.71 -1.87 10.20
CA ALA A 86 10.40 -1.91 8.93
C ALA A 86 11.35 -0.71 8.76
N HIS A 87 12.52 -0.97 8.18
CA HIS A 87 13.57 0.04 7.94
C HIS A 87 14.20 0.66 9.20
N GLU A 88 14.05 0.02 10.35
CA GLU A 88 14.72 0.41 11.59
C GLU A 88 15.81 -0.60 11.99
N THR A 89 16.69 -0.17 12.90
CA THR A 89 17.68 -1.07 13.52
C THR A 89 16.94 -2.21 14.23
N ASP A 90 17.49 -3.43 14.11
CA ASP A 90 16.89 -4.64 14.67
C ASP A 90 15.49 -4.98 14.12
N GLU A 91 15.25 -4.66 12.85
CA GLU A 91 14.05 -5.12 12.14
C GLU A 91 13.91 -6.63 12.30
N ARG A 92 12.78 -7.08 12.80
CA ARG A 92 12.52 -8.48 13.11
C ARG A 92 11.07 -8.84 12.94
N LEU A 93 10.81 -10.11 12.67
CA LEU A 93 9.48 -10.70 12.59
C LEU A 93 9.46 -11.94 13.53
N LYS A 94 8.42 -12.07 14.33
CA LYS A 94 8.21 -13.29 15.10
C LYS A 94 7.92 -14.46 14.18
N VAL A 95 8.48 -15.62 14.45
CA VAL A 95 8.29 -16.84 13.65
C VAL A 95 6.81 -17.24 13.58
N ASP A 96 6.09 -17.14 14.69
CA ASP A 96 4.64 -17.42 14.71
C ASP A 96 3.85 -16.46 13.81
N HIS A 97 4.28 -15.20 13.71
CA HIS A 97 3.67 -14.24 12.81
C HIS A 97 3.95 -14.56 11.34
N LEU A 98 5.14 -15.10 11.03
CA LEU A 98 5.46 -15.58 9.69
C LEU A 98 4.52 -16.71 9.27
N PHE A 99 4.30 -17.71 10.15
CA PHE A 99 3.34 -18.79 9.86
C PHE A 99 1.91 -18.30 9.73
N LYS A 100 1.48 -17.41 10.63
CA LYS A 100 0.15 -16.78 10.58
C LYS A 100 -0.07 -16.06 9.25
N MET A 101 0.92 -15.28 8.82
CA MET A 101 0.90 -14.55 7.56
C MET A 101 0.83 -15.48 6.35
N SER A 102 1.65 -16.53 6.34
CA SER A 102 1.66 -17.53 5.26
C SER A 102 0.29 -18.20 5.11
N ARG A 103 -0.38 -18.51 6.22
CA ARG A 103 -1.73 -19.05 6.22
C ARG A 103 -2.77 -18.07 5.67
N ILE A 104 -2.70 -16.81 6.07
CA ILE A 104 -3.58 -15.74 5.54
C ILE A 104 -3.40 -15.61 4.03
N TYR A 105 -2.16 -15.55 3.54
CA TYR A 105 -1.91 -15.44 2.10
C TYR A 105 -2.40 -16.65 1.32
N ALA A 106 -2.16 -17.87 1.82
CA ALA A 106 -2.66 -19.07 1.18
C ALA A 106 -4.20 -19.08 1.09
N HIS A 107 -4.88 -18.66 2.16
CA HIS A 107 -6.33 -18.56 2.20
C HIS A 107 -6.85 -17.48 1.23
N ILE A 108 -6.22 -16.31 1.19
CA ILE A 108 -6.58 -15.24 0.23
C ILE A 108 -6.44 -15.76 -1.21
N LEU A 109 -5.31 -16.37 -1.56
CA LEU A 109 -5.07 -16.90 -2.91
C LEU A 109 -6.11 -17.96 -3.28
N TYR A 110 -6.42 -18.86 -2.37
CA TYR A 110 -7.48 -19.86 -2.58
C TYR A 110 -8.84 -19.22 -2.84
N ARG A 111 -9.24 -18.25 -2.00
CA ARG A 111 -10.53 -17.56 -2.14
C ARG A 111 -10.60 -16.74 -3.44
N LEU A 112 -9.52 -16.08 -3.82
CA LEU A 112 -9.45 -15.33 -5.07
C LEU A 112 -9.52 -16.23 -6.30
N ALA A 113 -8.95 -17.43 -6.24
CA ALA A 113 -9.04 -18.42 -7.33
C ALA A 113 -10.48 -18.94 -7.55
N LEU A 114 -11.36 -18.78 -6.57
CA LEU A 114 -12.78 -19.16 -6.66
C LEU A 114 -13.69 -18.01 -7.12
N VAL A 115 -13.17 -16.79 -7.18
CA VAL A 115 -13.92 -15.63 -7.70
C VAL A 115 -13.88 -15.71 -9.23
N GLU A 116 -15.02 -15.79 -9.86
CA GLU A 116 -15.10 -15.74 -11.32
C GLU A 116 -14.57 -14.38 -11.83
N PRO A 117 -13.76 -14.38 -12.89
CA PRO A 117 -13.33 -13.12 -13.49
C PRO A 117 -14.56 -12.39 -14.04
N SER A 118 -14.76 -11.17 -13.56
CA SER A 118 -15.80 -10.24 -14.02
C SER A 118 -15.40 -9.55 -15.31
#